data_c4bcce5edb6cdca0afd7308e27624f66
#
_entry.id   c4bcce5edb6cdca0afd7308e27624f66
#
_cell.length_a   1.000
_cell.length_b   1.000
_cell.length_c   1.000
_cell.angle_alpha   90.00
_cell.angle_beta   90.00
_cell.angle_gamma   90.00
#
_symmetry.space_group_name_H-M   'P 1'
#
loop_
_entity.id
_entity.type
_entity.pdbx_description
1 polymer ?
#
loop_
_entity_poly.entity_id
_entity_poly.type
_entity_poly.pdbx_seq_one_letter_code
_entity_poly.pdbx_strand_id
1 'polypeptide(L)'
;MKNTKVLIVDDSAVVRQVLSAGLAEHTGIEVIGAAADPLFAMDKMQRNWPDVIVLDVEMPRMDGISFLKKLMAERPTPVVICSTLTEKGAATTMEALAAGAVAIVTKPQAGLRQFLIEATEELVGAIRAAAQARLKRLGPAAPAVQPKLNADAILPAASSGAMTRTTERIIAIGTSTGGTQALEHVLTALPRVCPGIVIVQHMPERFTAAFAERLNGLCQIEVREARNGDRVMPGRALI
;
A
#
# COMPACT_ATOMS: atom_id res chain seq x y z
N MET A 1 23.21 -13.23 12.01
CA MET A 1 21.81 -13.10 11.50
C MET A 1 21.85 -13.29 9.99
N LYS A 2 20.85 -13.91 9.38
CA LYS A 2 20.79 -14.07 7.92
C LYS A 2 20.41 -12.72 7.31
N ASN A 3 21.15 -12.26 6.29
CA ASN A 3 20.81 -11.02 5.59
C ASN A 3 19.54 -11.21 4.76
N THR A 4 18.72 -10.16 4.68
CA THR A 4 17.55 -10.08 3.80
C THR A 4 18.04 -9.85 2.37
N LYS A 5 17.77 -10.78 1.48
CA LYS A 5 18.12 -10.72 0.06
C LYS A 5 17.15 -9.82 -0.68
N VAL A 6 17.67 -8.77 -1.29
CA VAL A 6 16.87 -7.77 -2.03
C VAL A 6 17.22 -7.77 -3.50
N LEU A 7 16.19 -7.82 -4.36
CA LEU A 7 16.30 -7.60 -5.80
C LEU A 7 15.66 -6.24 -6.13
N ILE A 8 16.39 -5.40 -6.88
CA ILE A 8 15.87 -4.10 -7.35
C ILE A 8 15.45 -4.24 -8.81
N VAL A 9 14.24 -3.79 -9.14
CA VAL A 9 13.69 -3.79 -10.51
C VAL A 9 13.20 -2.39 -10.83
N ASP A 10 13.92 -1.69 -11.71
CA ASP A 10 13.66 -0.30 -12.10
C ASP A 10 14.32 -0.06 -13.47
N ASP A 11 13.68 0.66 -14.38
CA ASP A 11 14.24 0.92 -15.72
C ASP A 11 15.37 1.94 -15.72
N SER A 12 15.39 2.86 -14.72
CA SER A 12 16.43 3.88 -14.56
C SER A 12 17.73 3.29 -14.01
N ALA A 13 18.80 3.34 -14.79
CA ALA A 13 20.13 2.91 -14.35
C ALA A 13 20.62 3.71 -13.13
N VAL A 14 20.31 5.00 -13.08
CA VAL A 14 20.69 5.88 -11.98
C VAL A 14 19.99 5.47 -10.69
N VAL A 15 18.68 5.22 -10.75
CA VAL A 15 17.89 4.78 -9.57
C VAL A 15 18.43 3.44 -9.07
N ARG A 16 18.66 2.47 -9.96
CA ARG A 16 19.24 1.18 -9.57
C ARG A 16 20.59 1.32 -8.87
N GLN A 17 21.46 2.21 -9.38
CA GLN A 17 22.78 2.43 -8.79
C GLN A 17 22.66 3.10 -7.40
N VAL A 18 21.85 4.14 -7.28
CA VAL A 18 21.62 4.86 -6.01
C VAL A 18 21.02 3.93 -4.96
N LEU A 19 19.95 3.20 -5.30
CA LEU A 19 19.33 2.27 -4.37
C LEU A 19 20.27 1.12 -3.96
N SER A 20 21.03 0.57 -4.93
CA SER A 20 21.99 -0.50 -4.62
C SER A 20 23.09 -0.01 -3.68
N ALA A 21 23.65 1.19 -3.91
CA ALA A 21 24.68 1.76 -3.06
C ALA A 21 24.14 2.09 -1.66
N GLY A 22 22.99 2.75 -1.58
CA GLY A 22 22.36 3.09 -0.30
C GLY A 22 22.02 1.87 0.55
N LEU A 23 21.37 0.86 -0.06
CA LEU A 23 21.02 -0.36 0.66
C LEU A 23 22.24 -1.19 1.11
N ALA A 24 23.36 -1.16 0.38
CA ALA A 24 24.58 -1.87 0.74
C ALA A 24 25.26 -1.34 2.02
N GLU A 25 24.97 -0.09 2.41
CA GLU A 25 25.49 0.50 3.65
C GLU A 25 24.77 0.00 4.90
N HIS A 26 23.61 -0.68 4.74
CA HIS A 26 22.78 -1.10 5.86
C HIS A 26 22.99 -2.56 6.25
N THR A 27 23.36 -2.79 7.51
CA THR A 27 23.55 -4.15 8.05
C THR A 27 22.26 -4.96 7.99
N GLY A 28 22.38 -6.23 7.62
CA GLY A 28 21.25 -7.15 7.52
C GLY A 28 20.49 -7.11 6.19
N ILE A 29 20.93 -6.29 5.22
CA ILE A 29 20.43 -6.25 3.84
C ILE A 29 21.53 -6.71 2.88
N GLU A 30 21.18 -7.50 1.90
CA GLU A 30 22.05 -7.97 0.82
C GLU A 30 21.36 -7.72 -0.52
N VAL A 31 21.88 -6.78 -1.31
CA VAL A 31 21.39 -6.56 -2.68
C VAL A 31 21.96 -7.66 -3.58
N ILE A 32 21.14 -8.65 -3.89
CA ILE A 32 21.54 -9.81 -4.74
C ILE A 32 21.56 -9.49 -6.22
N GLY A 33 21.04 -8.33 -6.62
CA GLY A 33 21.09 -7.85 -8.00
C GLY A 33 20.15 -6.69 -8.25
N ALA A 34 20.31 -6.13 -9.45
CA ALA A 34 19.40 -5.13 -10.00
C ALA A 34 19.04 -5.52 -11.45
N ALA A 35 17.81 -5.28 -11.86
CA ALA A 35 17.29 -5.60 -13.19
C ALA A 35 16.62 -4.36 -13.80
N ALA A 36 16.75 -4.20 -15.12
CA ALA A 36 16.16 -3.06 -15.84
C ALA A 36 14.69 -3.32 -16.23
N ASP A 37 14.25 -4.56 -16.15
CA ASP A 37 12.89 -4.97 -16.45
C ASP A 37 12.56 -6.32 -15.77
N PRO A 38 11.27 -6.72 -15.75
CA PRO A 38 10.82 -7.96 -15.15
C PRO A 38 11.40 -9.24 -15.77
N LEU A 39 11.75 -9.27 -17.05
CA LEU A 39 12.32 -10.46 -17.69
C LEU A 39 13.72 -10.74 -17.13
N PHE A 40 14.57 -9.70 -17.08
CA PHE A 40 15.88 -9.83 -16.44
C PHE A 40 15.77 -10.10 -14.93
N ALA A 41 14.73 -9.59 -14.28
CA ALA A 41 14.47 -9.91 -12.89
C ALA A 41 14.18 -11.40 -12.71
N MET A 42 13.32 -11.99 -13.53
CA MET A 42 12.98 -13.42 -13.48
C MET A 42 14.21 -14.31 -13.69
N ASP A 43 15.08 -13.99 -14.65
CA ASP A 43 16.32 -14.75 -14.87
C ASP A 43 17.25 -14.74 -13.66
N LYS A 44 17.37 -13.57 -13.00
CA LYS A 44 18.15 -13.45 -11.77
C LYS A 44 17.52 -14.24 -10.62
N MET A 45 16.20 -14.17 -10.48
CA MET A 45 15.44 -14.86 -9.43
C MET A 45 15.56 -16.39 -9.54
N GLN A 46 15.62 -16.95 -10.77
CA GLN A 46 15.83 -18.38 -10.97
C GLN A 46 17.14 -18.88 -10.35
N ARG A 47 18.19 -18.04 -10.36
CA ARG A 47 19.52 -18.38 -9.82
C ARG A 47 19.61 -18.15 -8.32
N ASN A 48 19.03 -17.05 -7.84
CA ASN A 48 19.05 -16.66 -6.43
C ASN A 48 17.75 -15.92 -6.10
N TRP A 49 16.83 -16.59 -5.38
CA TRP A 49 15.51 -16.03 -5.07
C TRP A 49 15.62 -14.96 -3.99
N PRO A 50 15.06 -13.75 -4.19
CA PRO A 50 15.06 -12.68 -3.19
C PRO A 50 14.07 -12.97 -2.05
N ASP A 51 14.35 -12.41 -0.88
CA ASP A 51 13.40 -12.35 0.23
C ASP A 51 12.42 -11.17 0.06
N VAL A 52 12.87 -10.07 -0.61
CA VAL A 52 12.08 -8.88 -0.92
C VAL A 52 12.47 -8.33 -2.30
N ILE A 53 11.49 -7.84 -3.03
CA ILE A 53 11.69 -7.13 -4.31
C ILE A 53 11.34 -5.65 -4.12
N VAL A 54 12.23 -4.75 -4.53
CA VAL A 54 11.94 -3.32 -4.71
C VAL A 54 11.58 -3.14 -6.19
N LEU A 55 10.34 -2.76 -6.47
CA LEU A 55 9.77 -2.73 -7.82
C LEU A 55 9.30 -1.34 -8.21
N ASP A 56 9.80 -0.84 -9.32
CA ASP A 56 9.15 0.24 -10.05
C ASP A 56 7.95 -0.30 -10.84
N VAL A 57 6.84 0.41 -10.79
CA VAL A 57 5.64 0.09 -11.58
C VAL A 57 5.49 0.96 -12.82
N GLU A 58 6.26 2.03 -12.95
CA GLU A 58 6.21 3.00 -14.05
C GLU A 58 7.24 2.70 -15.16
N MET A 59 7.41 1.43 -15.54
CA MET A 59 8.37 1.03 -16.55
C MET A 59 7.76 1.01 -17.97
N PRO A 60 8.46 1.51 -19.03
CA PRO A 60 7.88 1.70 -20.35
C PRO A 60 7.67 0.41 -21.18
N ARG A 61 8.31 -0.71 -20.84
CA ARG A 61 8.35 -1.92 -21.69
C ARG A 61 7.55 -3.10 -21.18
N MET A 62 7.38 -3.24 -19.91
CA MET A 62 6.59 -4.30 -19.31
C MET A 62 5.85 -3.72 -18.11
N ASP A 63 4.58 -4.01 -18.07
CA ASP A 63 3.70 -3.67 -16.98
C ASP A 63 4.17 -4.34 -15.67
N GLY A 64 4.76 -3.54 -14.78
CA GLY A 64 5.19 -3.99 -13.46
C GLY A 64 4.06 -4.63 -12.66
N ILE A 65 2.82 -4.24 -12.93
CA ILE A 65 1.62 -4.83 -12.34
C ILE A 65 1.41 -6.27 -12.80
N SER A 66 1.57 -6.54 -14.10
CA SER A 66 1.47 -7.91 -14.65
C SER A 66 2.55 -8.81 -14.07
N PHE A 67 3.77 -8.30 -13.92
CA PHE A 67 4.85 -9.02 -13.24
C PHE A 67 4.48 -9.32 -11.79
N LEU A 68 3.97 -8.34 -11.06
CA LEU A 68 3.55 -8.50 -9.67
C LEU A 68 2.43 -9.53 -9.53
N LYS A 69 1.39 -9.45 -10.37
CA LYS A 69 0.28 -10.43 -10.38
C LYS A 69 0.79 -11.86 -10.63
N LYS A 70 1.69 -12.03 -11.60
CA LYS A 70 2.32 -13.33 -11.91
C LYS A 70 3.12 -13.84 -10.70
N LEU A 71 3.95 -12.99 -10.10
CA LEU A 71 4.75 -13.33 -8.93
C LEU A 71 3.89 -13.79 -7.76
N MET A 72 2.81 -13.05 -7.46
CA MET A 72 1.89 -13.38 -6.38
C MET A 72 1.09 -14.67 -6.63
N ALA A 73 0.83 -15.02 -7.89
CA ALA A 73 0.15 -16.26 -8.25
C ALA A 73 1.08 -17.48 -8.18
N GLU A 74 2.30 -17.38 -8.70
CA GLU A 74 3.23 -18.50 -8.83
C GLU A 74 4.04 -18.74 -7.54
N ARG A 75 4.69 -17.72 -7.04
CA ARG A 75 5.52 -17.77 -5.83
C ARG A 75 5.46 -16.43 -5.08
N PRO A 76 4.45 -16.23 -4.22
CA PRO A 76 4.28 -14.99 -3.48
C PRO A 76 5.58 -14.55 -2.80
N THR A 77 6.07 -13.39 -3.17
CA THR A 77 7.30 -12.79 -2.64
C THR A 77 7.00 -11.35 -2.24
N PRO A 78 7.43 -10.89 -1.06
CA PRO A 78 7.19 -9.52 -0.63
C PRO A 78 7.72 -8.49 -1.63
N VAL A 79 6.86 -7.54 -2.03
CA VAL A 79 7.20 -6.47 -2.96
C VAL A 79 6.95 -5.12 -2.30
N VAL A 80 7.96 -4.28 -2.30
CA VAL A 80 7.91 -2.87 -1.94
C VAL A 80 7.91 -2.07 -3.24
N ILE A 81 6.85 -1.29 -3.45
CA ILE A 81 6.78 -0.41 -4.62
C ILE A 81 7.62 0.84 -4.37
N CYS A 82 8.46 1.18 -5.34
CA CYS A 82 9.22 2.43 -5.37
C CYS A 82 8.66 3.28 -6.51
N SER A 83 7.83 4.29 -6.21
CA SER A 83 7.07 5.03 -7.21
C SER A 83 7.34 6.54 -7.16
N THR A 84 7.10 7.22 -8.27
CA THR A 84 7.14 8.69 -8.33
C THR A 84 5.86 9.30 -7.74
N LEU A 85 5.95 10.55 -7.26
CA LEU A 85 4.82 11.30 -6.70
C LEU A 85 3.98 11.99 -7.78
N THR A 86 3.59 11.26 -8.84
CA THR A 86 2.69 11.77 -9.88
C THR A 86 1.26 11.25 -9.67
N GLU A 87 0.25 11.97 -10.18
CA GLU A 87 -1.15 11.49 -10.12
C GLU A 87 -1.32 10.14 -10.84
N LYS A 88 -0.68 10.00 -12.01
CA LYS A 88 -0.67 8.74 -12.76
C LYS A 88 0.03 7.63 -11.97
N GLY A 89 1.16 7.94 -11.33
CA GLY A 89 1.89 7.01 -10.47
C GLY A 89 1.05 6.58 -9.26
N ALA A 90 0.25 7.47 -8.69
CA ALA A 90 -0.65 7.13 -7.59
C ALA A 90 -1.68 6.07 -7.98
N ALA A 91 -2.35 6.22 -9.13
CA ALA A 91 -3.32 5.24 -9.62
C ALA A 91 -2.67 3.87 -9.85
N THR A 92 -1.53 3.83 -10.54
CA THR A 92 -0.77 2.60 -10.81
C THR A 92 -0.28 1.96 -9.51
N THR A 93 0.14 2.76 -8.54
CA THR A 93 0.57 2.29 -7.22
C THR A 93 -0.58 1.66 -6.44
N MET A 94 -1.79 2.23 -6.52
CA MET A 94 -2.98 1.62 -5.91
C MET A 94 -3.33 0.28 -6.56
N GLU A 95 -3.15 0.14 -7.87
CA GLU A 95 -3.31 -1.15 -8.55
C GLU A 95 -2.25 -2.16 -8.09
N ALA A 96 -1.01 -1.74 -7.87
CA ALA A 96 0.04 -2.59 -7.33
C ALA A 96 -0.28 -3.09 -5.92
N LEU A 97 -0.80 -2.23 -5.04
CA LEU A 97 -1.27 -2.67 -3.71
C LEU A 97 -2.39 -3.70 -3.83
N ALA A 98 -3.34 -3.48 -4.75
CA ALA A 98 -4.40 -4.44 -5.05
C ALA A 98 -3.86 -5.78 -5.54
N ALA A 99 -2.77 -5.76 -6.31
CA ALA A 99 -2.10 -6.94 -6.83
C ALA A 99 -1.22 -7.64 -5.79
N GLY A 100 -1.13 -7.13 -4.56
CA GLY A 100 -0.45 -7.79 -3.44
C GLY A 100 0.87 -7.16 -3.00
N ALA A 101 1.22 -5.96 -3.47
CA ALA A 101 2.37 -5.24 -2.91
C ALA A 101 2.17 -4.93 -1.43
N VAL A 102 3.25 -4.99 -0.65
CA VAL A 102 3.21 -4.91 0.82
C VAL A 102 3.37 -3.47 1.31
N ALA A 103 4.14 -2.66 0.62
CA ALA A 103 4.42 -1.28 0.98
C ALA A 103 4.72 -0.42 -0.25
N ILE A 104 4.64 0.89 -0.06
CA ILE A 104 4.99 1.90 -1.04
C ILE A 104 6.03 2.81 -0.42
N VAL A 105 7.04 3.16 -1.20
CA VAL A 105 8.04 4.17 -0.86
C VAL A 105 8.20 5.12 -2.04
N THR A 106 8.45 6.38 -1.75
CA THR A 106 8.70 7.38 -2.79
C THR A 106 10.09 7.17 -3.40
N LYS A 107 10.20 7.25 -4.73
CA LYS A 107 11.49 7.25 -5.43
C LYS A 107 12.36 8.42 -4.95
N PRO A 108 13.65 8.18 -4.64
CA PRO A 108 14.56 9.26 -4.34
C PRO A 108 14.70 10.19 -5.55
N GLN A 109 14.45 11.48 -5.34
CA GLN A 109 14.67 12.49 -6.39
C GLN A 109 16.14 12.88 -6.44
N ALA A 110 16.71 12.94 -7.64
CA ALA A 110 18.08 13.35 -7.84
C ALA A 110 18.26 14.82 -7.40
N GLY A 111 19.25 15.10 -6.56
CA GLY A 111 19.70 16.46 -6.29
C GLY A 111 19.96 16.87 -4.85
N LEU A 112 19.40 16.24 -3.85
CA LEU A 112 19.63 16.57 -2.44
C LEU A 112 20.16 15.34 -1.69
N ARG A 113 21.43 15.40 -1.28
CA ARG A 113 22.09 14.30 -0.54
C ARG A 113 21.31 13.88 0.71
N GLN A 114 20.69 14.84 1.39
CA GLN A 114 19.88 14.58 2.58
C GLN A 114 18.59 13.84 2.25
N PHE A 115 17.93 14.20 1.14
CA PHE A 115 16.73 13.53 0.66
C PHE A 115 17.00 12.06 0.25
N LEU A 116 18.19 11.77 -0.30
CA LEU A 116 18.63 10.41 -0.61
C LEU A 116 18.81 9.56 0.65
N ILE A 117 19.31 10.15 1.72
CA ILE A 117 19.51 9.46 3.01
C ILE A 117 18.13 9.12 3.63
N GLU A 118 17.23 10.11 3.71
CA GLU A 118 15.90 9.93 4.30
C GLU A 118 15.06 8.90 3.52
N ALA A 119 15.07 8.98 2.18
CA ALA A 119 14.38 8.01 1.32
C ALA A 119 14.98 6.59 1.44
N THR A 120 16.28 6.48 1.67
CA THR A 120 16.93 5.18 1.87
C THR A 120 16.54 4.58 3.23
N GLU A 121 16.48 5.36 4.29
CA GLU A 121 16.03 4.90 5.61
C GLU A 121 14.58 4.40 5.59
N GLU A 122 13.68 5.15 4.92
CA GLU A 122 12.29 4.73 4.72
C GLU A 122 12.22 3.39 3.96
N LEU A 123 12.99 3.27 2.88
CA LEU A 123 13.06 2.04 2.09
C LEU A 123 13.61 0.87 2.90
N VAL A 124 14.65 1.07 3.70
CA VAL A 124 15.22 0.06 4.59
C VAL A 124 14.17 -0.42 5.60
N GLY A 125 13.44 0.51 6.21
CA GLY A 125 12.33 0.20 7.10
C GLY A 125 11.25 -0.64 6.42
N ALA A 126 10.83 -0.25 5.21
CA ALA A 126 9.86 -0.98 4.42
C ALA A 126 10.35 -2.38 4.02
N ILE A 127 11.62 -2.53 3.61
CA ILE A 127 12.22 -3.83 3.27
C ILE A 127 12.24 -4.76 4.49
N ARG A 128 12.69 -4.27 5.64
CA ARG A 128 12.74 -5.07 6.88
C ARG A 128 11.36 -5.54 7.32
N ALA A 129 10.37 -4.66 7.22
CA ALA A 129 8.99 -5.01 7.53
C ALA A 129 8.39 -5.98 6.49
N ALA A 130 8.65 -5.76 5.20
CA ALA A 130 8.21 -6.64 4.12
C ALA A 130 8.81 -8.05 4.24
N ALA A 131 10.08 -8.18 4.64
CA ALA A 131 10.73 -9.47 4.85
C ALA A 131 10.04 -10.32 5.96
N GLN A 132 9.30 -9.69 6.86
CA GLN A 132 8.55 -10.37 7.92
C GLN A 132 7.09 -10.64 7.54
N ALA A 133 6.63 -10.09 6.40
CA ALA A 133 5.24 -10.24 5.97
C ALA A 133 4.93 -11.71 5.60
N ARG A 134 3.81 -12.22 6.10
CA ARG A 134 3.30 -13.53 5.72
C ARG A 134 2.31 -13.37 4.57
N LEU A 135 2.80 -13.51 3.35
CA LEU A 135 1.95 -13.44 2.18
C LEU A 135 1.07 -14.70 2.07
N LYS A 136 -0.20 -14.49 1.79
CA LYS A 136 -1.11 -15.54 1.35
C LYS A 136 -1.30 -15.40 -0.16
N ARG A 137 -1.50 -16.51 -0.87
CA ARG A 137 -1.91 -16.45 -2.28
C ARG A 137 -3.21 -15.64 -2.35
N LEU A 138 -3.26 -14.70 -3.27
CA LEU A 138 -4.50 -13.95 -3.54
C LEU A 138 -5.59 -14.95 -3.95
N GLY A 139 -6.67 -15.01 -3.17
CA GLY A 139 -7.87 -15.74 -3.52
C GLY A 139 -8.61 -15.04 -4.67
N PRO A 140 -9.66 -15.66 -5.22
CA PRO A 140 -10.52 -15.02 -6.23
C PRO A 140 -11.05 -13.67 -5.71
N ALA A 141 -11.19 -12.70 -6.62
CA ALA A 141 -11.63 -11.34 -6.31
C ALA A 141 -12.90 -11.32 -5.45
N ALA A 142 -12.95 -10.38 -4.51
CA ALA A 142 -14.11 -10.16 -3.67
C ALA A 142 -15.37 -9.90 -4.52
N PRO A 143 -16.57 -10.34 -4.08
CA PRO A 143 -17.81 -10.10 -4.81
C PRO A 143 -18.08 -8.59 -4.95
N ALA A 144 -18.70 -8.21 -6.08
CA ALA A 144 -19.04 -6.82 -6.37
C ALA A 144 -19.91 -6.22 -5.26
N VAL A 145 -19.53 -5.05 -4.80
CA VAL A 145 -20.29 -4.30 -3.77
C VAL A 145 -21.56 -3.74 -4.41
N GLN A 146 -22.69 -3.93 -3.76
CA GLN A 146 -23.97 -3.34 -4.20
C GLN A 146 -23.91 -1.80 -4.14
N PRO A 147 -24.65 -1.07 -5.00
CA PRO A 147 -24.70 0.38 -4.98
C PRO A 147 -24.95 0.94 -3.58
N LYS A 148 -24.17 1.91 -3.18
CA LYS A 148 -24.31 2.59 -1.88
C LYS A 148 -25.60 3.41 -1.89
N LEU A 149 -26.49 3.14 -0.94
CA LEU A 149 -27.58 4.06 -0.61
C LEU A 149 -26.99 5.20 0.24
N ASN A 150 -27.41 6.44 0.00
CA ASN A 150 -27.00 7.57 0.83
C ASN A 150 -27.35 7.32 2.29
N ALA A 151 -26.50 7.80 3.22
CA ALA A 151 -26.70 7.64 4.67
C ALA A 151 -28.07 8.14 5.13
N ASP A 152 -28.60 9.19 4.48
CA ASP A 152 -29.92 9.75 4.73
C ASP A 152 -31.09 8.83 4.39
N ALA A 153 -30.86 7.82 3.51
CA ALA A 153 -31.91 6.85 3.13
C ALA A 153 -32.06 5.69 4.13
N ILE A 154 -31.12 5.53 5.07
CA ILE A 154 -31.03 4.37 5.99
C ILE A 154 -31.44 4.76 7.43
N LEU A 155 -31.33 6.04 7.79
CA LEU A 155 -31.71 6.51 9.13
C LEU A 155 -33.21 6.82 9.16
N PRO A 156 -34.03 6.10 9.96
CA PRO A 156 -35.39 6.55 10.25
C PRO A 156 -35.30 7.93 10.89
N ALA A 157 -36.19 8.84 10.50
CA ALA A 157 -36.27 10.17 11.11
C ALA A 157 -36.27 10.02 12.64
N ALA A 158 -35.28 10.65 13.30
CA ALA A 158 -35.10 10.54 14.72
C ALA A 158 -36.38 11.00 15.43
N SER A 159 -37.05 10.09 16.13
CA SER A 159 -38.09 10.44 17.08
C SER A 159 -37.48 11.36 18.16
N SER A 160 -38.13 12.48 18.44
CA SER A 160 -37.72 13.55 19.35
C SER A 160 -37.71 13.15 20.83
N GLY A 161 -37.03 12.08 21.17
CA GLY A 161 -36.70 11.69 22.52
C GLY A 161 -35.28 12.10 22.84
N ALA A 162 -35.10 13.04 23.75
CA ALA A 162 -33.80 13.48 24.22
C ALA A 162 -32.97 12.28 24.70
N MET A 163 -32.02 11.81 23.89
CA MET A 163 -31.06 10.79 24.30
C MET A 163 -30.02 11.43 25.23
N THR A 164 -30.17 11.16 26.53
CA THR A 164 -29.27 11.60 27.61
C THR A 164 -27.94 10.81 27.68
N ARG A 165 -27.67 9.93 26.72
CA ARG A 165 -26.38 9.23 26.58
C ARG A 165 -25.93 9.27 25.13
N THR A 166 -24.95 10.12 24.84
CA THR A 166 -24.19 10.04 23.60
C THR A 166 -23.34 8.77 23.66
N THR A 167 -23.81 7.71 23.00
CA THR A 167 -23.03 6.47 22.80
C THR A 167 -22.27 6.53 21.48
N GLU A 168 -21.77 7.69 21.10
CA GLU A 168 -20.91 7.83 19.92
C GLU A 168 -19.56 7.16 20.21
N ARG A 169 -19.47 5.91 19.81
CA ARG A 169 -18.20 5.17 19.81
C ARG A 169 -17.44 5.51 18.55
N ILE A 170 -16.17 5.80 18.70
CA ILE A 170 -15.23 6.00 17.58
C ILE A 170 -14.19 4.89 17.64
N ILE A 171 -13.87 4.34 16.48
CA ILE A 171 -12.77 3.38 16.32
C ILE A 171 -11.58 4.13 15.75
N ALA A 172 -10.43 4.06 16.42
CA ALA A 172 -9.17 4.57 15.91
C ALA A 172 -8.27 3.41 15.46
N ILE A 173 -7.74 3.48 14.25
CA ILE A 173 -6.90 2.45 13.66
C ILE A 173 -5.59 3.10 13.20
N GLY A 174 -4.45 2.58 13.67
CA GLY A 174 -3.12 2.95 13.18
C GLY A 174 -2.50 1.78 12.43
N THR A 175 -2.00 2.02 11.22
CA THR A 175 -1.40 0.99 10.39
C THR A 175 -0.15 1.50 9.66
N SER A 176 0.72 0.55 9.26
CA SER A 176 1.96 0.81 8.52
C SER A 176 2.14 -0.24 7.42
N THR A 177 3.32 -0.81 7.27
CA THR A 177 3.62 -1.85 6.28
C THR A 177 2.64 -3.02 6.36
N GLY A 178 2.03 -3.38 5.21
CA GLY A 178 0.95 -4.37 5.12
C GLY A 178 -0.42 -3.85 5.58
N GLY A 179 -0.49 -2.61 6.11
CA GLY A 179 -1.71 -1.97 6.59
C GLY A 179 -2.76 -1.78 5.50
N THR A 180 -2.34 -1.50 4.29
CA THR A 180 -3.25 -1.31 3.14
C THR A 180 -4.10 -2.55 2.87
N GLN A 181 -3.50 -3.73 2.88
CA GLN A 181 -4.22 -5.00 2.71
C GLN A 181 -5.06 -5.35 3.94
N ALA A 182 -4.52 -5.11 5.14
CA ALA A 182 -5.24 -5.36 6.38
C ALA A 182 -6.49 -4.47 6.48
N LEU A 183 -6.36 -3.17 6.16
CA LEU A 183 -7.49 -2.23 6.12
C LEU A 183 -8.54 -2.64 5.08
N GLU A 184 -8.12 -3.01 3.87
CA GLU A 184 -9.05 -3.52 2.85
C GLU A 184 -9.85 -4.71 3.39
N HIS A 185 -9.16 -5.68 3.99
CA HIS A 185 -9.80 -6.88 4.53
C HIS A 185 -10.79 -6.55 5.67
N VAL A 186 -10.40 -5.68 6.59
CA VAL A 186 -11.24 -5.30 7.74
C VAL A 186 -12.43 -4.46 7.28
N LEU A 187 -12.18 -3.40 6.49
CA LEU A 187 -13.23 -2.44 6.13
C LEU A 187 -14.26 -3.03 5.18
N THR A 188 -13.85 -3.93 4.28
CA THR A 188 -14.79 -4.64 3.38
C THR A 188 -15.74 -5.59 4.12
N ALA A 189 -15.32 -6.09 5.29
CA ALA A 189 -16.16 -6.96 6.12
C ALA A 189 -17.12 -6.19 7.03
N LEU A 190 -16.98 -4.87 7.16
CA LEU A 190 -17.82 -4.06 8.04
C LEU A 190 -19.21 -3.82 7.43
N PRO A 191 -20.28 -3.92 8.25
CA PRO A 191 -21.63 -3.59 7.82
C PRO A 191 -21.78 -2.08 7.65
N ARG A 192 -22.78 -1.64 6.90
CA ARG A 192 -23.12 -0.22 6.70
C ARG A 192 -23.32 0.56 8.00
N VAL A 193 -23.82 -0.10 9.02
CA VAL A 193 -24.03 0.48 10.34
C VAL A 193 -22.92 0.02 11.27
N CYS A 194 -21.85 0.78 11.32
CA CYS A 194 -20.75 0.59 12.27
C CYS A 194 -20.40 1.94 12.90
N PRO A 195 -19.68 1.97 14.03
CA PRO A 195 -19.17 3.23 14.60
C PRO A 195 -18.33 4.00 13.58
N GLY A 196 -18.23 5.31 13.75
CA GLY A 196 -17.31 6.15 12.97
C GLY A 196 -15.87 5.70 13.19
N ILE A 197 -15.07 5.72 12.11
CA ILE A 197 -13.69 5.22 12.13
C ILE A 197 -12.74 6.34 11.71
N VAL A 198 -11.63 6.50 12.43
CA VAL A 198 -10.48 7.31 12.03
C VAL A 198 -9.29 6.40 11.83
N ILE A 199 -8.59 6.60 10.71
CA ILE A 199 -7.50 5.74 10.29
C ILE A 199 -6.25 6.59 10.05
N VAL A 200 -5.13 6.16 10.59
CA VAL A 200 -3.80 6.67 10.22
C VAL A 200 -3.03 5.55 9.56
N GLN A 201 -2.78 5.70 8.27
CA GLN A 201 -1.92 4.79 7.49
C GLN A 201 -0.59 5.47 7.20
N HIS A 202 0.50 4.84 7.59
CA HIS A 202 1.85 5.31 7.23
C HIS A 202 2.07 5.10 5.73
N MET A 203 1.88 6.16 4.96
CA MET A 203 2.12 6.22 3.52
C MET A 203 2.36 7.68 3.09
N PRO A 204 3.03 7.93 1.95
CA PRO A 204 3.20 9.29 1.46
C PRO A 204 1.85 9.98 1.21
N GLU A 205 1.74 11.26 1.59
CA GLU A 205 0.51 12.05 1.59
C GLU A 205 -0.30 11.96 0.27
N ARG A 206 0.40 12.01 -0.86
CA ARG A 206 -0.27 12.00 -2.18
C ARG A 206 -0.98 10.68 -2.53
N PHE A 207 -0.76 9.62 -1.76
CA PHE A 207 -1.41 8.33 -1.99
C PHE A 207 -2.66 8.14 -1.13
N THR A 208 -2.89 8.96 -0.10
CA THR A 208 -4.01 8.78 0.84
C THR A 208 -5.37 8.97 0.17
N ALA A 209 -5.51 10.00 -0.68
CA ALA A 209 -6.75 10.25 -1.43
C ALA A 209 -7.11 9.06 -2.35
N ALA A 210 -6.16 8.59 -3.15
CA ALA A 210 -6.37 7.46 -4.07
C ALA A 210 -6.67 6.16 -3.31
N PHE A 211 -6.03 5.96 -2.15
CA PHE A 211 -6.28 4.82 -1.29
C PHE A 211 -7.69 4.87 -0.68
N ALA A 212 -8.11 6.02 -0.17
CA ALA A 212 -9.46 6.22 0.35
C ALA A 212 -10.53 6.00 -0.73
N GLU A 213 -10.34 6.53 -1.94
CA GLU A 213 -11.25 6.34 -3.07
C GLU A 213 -11.36 4.86 -3.46
N ARG A 214 -10.23 4.15 -3.54
CA ARG A 214 -10.22 2.71 -3.79
C ARG A 214 -11.02 1.95 -2.73
N LEU A 215 -10.75 2.17 -1.45
CA LEU A 215 -11.47 1.50 -0.36
C LEU A 215 -12.96 1.86 -0.39
N ASN A 216 -13.28 3.11 -0.71
CA ASN A 216 -14.67 3.54 -0.86
C ASN A 216 -15.41 2.73 -1.94
N GLY A 217 -14.74 2.35 -3.03
CA GLY A 217 -15.30 1.48 -4.07
C GLY A 217 -15.52 0.04 -3.64
N LEU A 218 -14.80 -0.44 -2.61
CA LEU A 218 -14.83 -1.83 -2.16
C LEU A 218 -15.69 -2.06 -0.92
N CYS A 219 -15.87 -1.04 -0.08
CA CYS A 219 -16.54 -1.16 1.22
C CYS A 219 -18.02 -0.82 1.14
N GLN A 220 -18.82 -1.35 2.06
CA GLN A 220 -20.21 -0.94 2.24
C GLN A 220 -20.33 0.41 2.94
N ILE A 221 -19.37 0.77 3.81
CA ILE A 221 -19.26 2.05 4.48
C ILE A 221 -18.68 3.12 3.55
N GLU A 222 -18.90 4.39 3.86
CA GLU A 222 -18.21 5.49 3.19
C GLU A 222 -16.76 5.54 3.66
N VAL A 223 -15.82 5.59 2.73
CA VAL A 223 -14.40 5.79 3.04
C VAL A 223 -13.91 7.01 2.28
N ARG A 224 -13.27 7.95 2.96
CA ARG A 224 -12.75 9.18 2.34
C ARG A 224 -11.48 9.65 3.04
N GLU A 225 -10.68 10.39 2.30
CA GLU A 225 -9.57 11.14 2.89
C GLU A 225 -10.13 12.21 3.82
N ALA A 226 -9.56 12.31 5.02
CA ALA A 226 -9.96 13.26 6.05
C ALA A 226 -9.64 14.70 5.64
N ARG A 227 -10.58 15.60 5.87
CA ARG A 227 -10.40 17.05 5.71
C ARG A 227 -10.69 17.75 7.02
N ASN A 228 -10.08 18.93 7.20
CA ASN A 228 -10.36 19.72 8.38
C ASN A 228 -11.87 20.03 8.51
N GLY A 229 -12.45 19.71 9.67
CA GLY A 229 -13.88 19.88 9.93
C GLY A 229 -14.75 18.68 9.54
N ASP A 230 -14.20 17.61 8.98
CA ASP A 230 -14.97 16.40 8.70
C ASP A 230 -15.50 15.76 10.00
N ARG A 231 -16.77 15.39 9.99
CA ARG A 231 -17.40 14.72 11.13
C ARG A 231 -17.14 13.23 11.08
N VAL A 232 -16.68 12.69 12.21
CA VAL A 232 -16.59 11.24 12.44
C VAL A 232 -17.98 10.75 12.81
N MET A 233 -18.62 10.02 11.90
CA MET A 233 -20.00 9.58 12.07
C MET A 233 -20.15 8.10 11.74
N PRO A 234 -21.18 7.42 12.27
CA PRO A 234 -21.45 6.02 11.98
C PRO A 234 -21.51 5.74 10.47
N GLY A 235 -20.95 4.61 10.04
CA GLY A 235 -20.89 4.22 8.64
C GLY A 235 -19.85 4.94 7.80
N ARG A 236 -18.94 5.70 8.43
CA ARG A 236 -17.87 6.44 7.74
C ARG A 236 -16.50 6.13 8.32
N ALA A 237 -15.52 5.93 7.46
CA ALA A 237 -14.10 5.89 7.79
C ALA A 237 -13.39 7.10 7.16
N LEU A 238 -12.59 7.79 7.97
CA LEU A 238 -11.73 8.92 7.58
C LEU A 238 -10.27 8.47 7.67
N ILE A 239 -9.50 8.63 6.56
CA ILE A 239 -8.06 8.26 6.45
C ILE A 239 -7.22 9.52 6.41
#